data_3aa037ae9965ebb1ab0cac83687a619f
#
_entry.id   3aa037ae9965ebb1ab0cac83687a619f
#
_cell.length_a   1.000
_cell.length_b   1.000
_cell.length_c   1.000
_cell.angle_alpha   90.00
_cell.angle_beta   90.00
_cell.angle_gamma   90.00
#
_symmetry.space_group_name_H-M   'P 1'
#
loop_
_entity.id
_entity.type
_entity.pdbx_description
1 polymer ?
#
loop_
_entity_poly.entity_id
_entity_poly.type
_entity_poly.pdbx_seq_one_letter_code
_entity_poly.pdbx_strand_id
1 'polypeptide(L)'
;MALPSPPRAWAEIDLSALQHNLQVARECSGCAVMAVVKAGAYGHGLEEIARRLATDEVAFFGVANVGEARRIADAGVTTRIYLLGATWEAERAEIVHRDWTPCLSTLSEAQHFSDLATAAGKTLRCHLSVDTGMGRGGFLPDALPTLLPKLEALPGIDIEGIGSHLPSADEDEVFTRQQVALFADTVTRLGGSSRFRWIHLNNSAGLLGYDRGPCNLARPGLMTYGISPLPGFGERLRNVMTLKSRVTLVRTLPAGHGVSYGRSFVTTRPTEVATVGIGYGDGYPRHLSGQGAEVVIHSQRFPVLGRVTMDQIMVDVTGSGIVAGAEVELFGPHLRVDELATKAGTIAWEILTGITPRVLRLHH
;
A
#
# COMPACT_ATOMS: atom_id res chain seq x y z
N MET A 1 7.55 11.66 35.18
CA MET A 1 8.30 11.24 33.99
C MET A 1 8.35 12.43 33.06
N ALA A 2 9.53 12.89 32.65
CA ALA A 2 9.64 13.92 31.62
C ALA A 2 9.04 13.35 30.33
N LEU A 3 8.19 14.14 29.65
CA LEU A 3 7.67 13.76 28.33
C LEU A 3 8.87 13.53 27.40
N PRO A 4 8.87 12.46 26.59
CA PRO A 4 9.92 12.28 25.62
C PRO A 4 10.01 13.51 24.72
N SER A 5 11.21 13.89 24.32
CA SER A 5 11.43 15.01 23.40
C SER A 5 10.55 14.85 22.16
N PRO A 6 9.96 15.94 21.65
CA PRO A 6 9.14 15.85 20.45
C PRO A 6 9.96 15.23 19.29
N PRO A 7 9.35 14.37 18.47
CA PRO A 7 10.07 13.70 17.40
C PRO A 7 10.59 14.72 16.39
N ARG A 8 11.77 14.43 15.80
CA ARG A 8 12.36 15.23 14.73
C ARG A 8 11.53 15.13 13.43
N ALA A 9 11.07 13.90 13.12
CA ALA A 9 10.19 13.59 12.01
C ALA A 9 9.12 12.60 12.47
N TRP A 10 7.90 12.77 12.01
CA TRP A 10 6.76 11.91 12.33
C TRP A 10 5.76 11.87 11.17
N ALA A 11 4.96 10.81 11.13
CA ALA A 11 3.82 10.67 10.25
C ALA A 11 2.53 10.69 11.09
N GLU A 12 1.68 11.64 10.85
CA GLU A 12 0.30 11.68 11.37
C GLU A 12 -0.57 10.78 10.51
N ILE A 13 -1.32 9.87 11.15
CA ILE A 13 -2.16 8.89 10.47
C ILE A 13 -3.60 9.12 10.92
N ASP A 14 -4.41 9.65 10.01
CA ASP A 14 -5.84 9.93 10.25
C ASP A 14 -6.67 8.66 10.05
N LEU A 15 -7.08 8.03 11.16
CA LEU A 15 -7.89 6.83 11.16
C LEU A 15 -9.34 7.10 10.70
N SER A 16 -9.83 8.33 10.83
CA SER A 16 -11.16 8.71 10.33
C SER A 16 -11.17 8.83 8.80
N ALA A 17 -10.10 9.36 8.22
CA ALA A 17 -9.88 9.39 6.78
C ALA A 17 -9.77 7.96 6.20
N LEU A 18 -9.06 7.07 6.91
CA LEU A 18 -8.95 5.67 6.52
C LEU A 18 -10.32 4.99 6.43
N GLN A 19 -11.19 5.18 7.45
CA GLN A 19 -12.56 4.64 7.45
C GLN A 19 -13.40 5.22 6.32
N HIS A 20 -13.35 6.54 6.15
CA HIS A 20 -14.05 7.20 5.06
C HIS A 20 -13.68 6.59 3.70
N ASN A 21 -12.39 6.38 3.45
CA ASN A 21 -11.91 5.82 2.19
C ASN A 21 -12.34 4.35 2.01
N LEU A 22 -12.37 3.56 3.09
CA LEU A 22 -12.90 2.20 3.06
C LEU A 22 -14.40 2.21 2.71
N GLN A 23 -15.17 3.15 3.26
CA GLN A 23 -16.59 3.30 2.93
C GLN A 23 -16.78 3.68 1.46
N VAL A 24 -15.98 4.60 0.93
CA VAL A 24 -15.97 4.91 -0.51
C VAL A 24 -15.67 3.68 -1.35
N ALA A 25 -14.72 2.84 -0.92
CA ALA A 25 -14.42 1.59 -1.62
C ALA A 25 -15.61 0.62 -1.64
N ARG A 26 -16.36 0.51 -0.55
CA ARG A 26 -17.59 -0.29 -0.47
C ARG A 26 -18.68 0.24 -1.39
N GLU A 27 -18.90 1.54 -1.40
CA GLU A 27 -19.89 2.18 -2.28
C GLU A 27 -19.57 1.95 -3.75
N CYS A 28 -18.30 2.13 -4.13
CA CYS A 28 -17.86 1.90 -5.51
C CYS A 28 -17.95 0.42 -5.92
N SER A 29 -17.63 -0.52 -5.02
CA SER A 29 -17.64 -1.95 -5.34
C SER A 29 -19.03 -2.58 -5.26
N GLY A 30 -19.89 -2.10 -4.36
CA GLY A 30 -21.19 -2.71 -4.07
C GLY A 30 -21.09 -4.18 -3.59
N CYS A 31 -19.96 -4.56 -2.95
CA CYS A 31 -19.71 -5.92 -2.49
C CYS A 31 -18.81 -5.95 -1.25
N ALA A 32 -18.50 -7.15 -0.74
CA ALA A 32 -17.59 -7.32 0.37
C ALA A 32 -16.17 -6.79 0.05
N VAL A 33 -15.42 -6.42 1.09
CA VAL A 33 -14.09 -5.84 0.94
C VAL A 33 -13.04 -6.70 1.65
N MET A 34 -11.95 -6.98 0.95
CA MET A 34 -10.68 -7.41 1.48
C MET A 34 -9.77 -6.19 1.58
N ALA A 35 -9.53 -5.68 2.78
CA ALA A 35 -8.63 -4.55 2.96
C ALA A 35 -7.17 -5.01 2.78
N VAL A 36 -6.46 -4.43 1.80
CA VAL A 36 -5.07 -4.77 1.53
C VAL A 36 -4.15 -3.96 2.42
N VAL A 37 -3.50 -4.63 3.39
CA VAL A 37 -2.68 -4.00 4.44
C VAL A 37 -1.21 -4.43 4.40
N LYS A 38 -0.75 -5.00 3.30
CA LYS A 38 0.66 -5.39 3.09
C LYS A 38 1.63 -4.22 3.19
N ALA A 39 2.93 -4.51 3.30
CA ALA A 39 4.01 -3.52 3.42
C ALA A 39 3.78 -2.55 4.59
N GLY A 40 3.45 -3.13 5.78
CA GLY A 40 3.19 -2.33 6.97
C GLY A 40 1.96 -1.44 6.84
N ALA A 41 0.87 -1.92 6.19
CA ALA A 41 -0.29 -1.14 5.79
C ALA A 41 0.13 0.08 4.92
N TYR A 42 0.88 -0.20 3.85
CA TYR A 42 1.46 0.83 2.97
C TYR A 42 2.24 1.90 3.77
N GLY A 43 3.02 1.45 4.76
CA GLY A 43 3.84 2.33 5.61
C GLY A 43 3.10 3.03 6.74
N HIS A 44 1.79 2.82 6.90
CA HIS A 44 0.94 3.53 7.89
C HIS A 44 0.97 2.91 9.30
N GLY A 45 1.57 1.71 9.47
CA GLY A 45 1.58 1.00 10.76
C GLY A 45 0.55 -0.13 10.79
N LEU A 46 1.03 -1.36 10.54
CA LEU A 46 0.20 -2.53 10.27
C LEU A 46 -0.81 -2.82 11.38
N GLU A 47 -0.36 -2.88 12.61
CA GLU A 47 -1.15 -3.33 13.74
C GLU A 47 -2.30 -2.37 14.05
N GLU A 48 -2.03 -1.06 14.08
CA GLU A 48 -3.04 -0.05 14.37
C GLU A 48 -4.07 0.06 13.25
N ILE A 49 -3.61 0.03 11.98
CA ILE A 49 -4.49 0.01 10.81
C ILE A 49 -5.38 -1.24 10.82
N ALA A 50 -4.81 -2.42 11.11
CA ALA A 50 -5.58 -3.66 11.17
C ALA A 50 -6.61 -3.64 12.30
N ARG A 51 -6.25 -3.19 13.51
CA ARG A 51 -7.22 -3.01 14.62
C ARG A 51 -8.36 -2.07 14.23
N ARG A 52 -8.02 -0.96 13.59
CA ARG A 52 -9.02 0.03 13.19
C ARG A 52 -9.97 -0.53 12.15
N LEU A 53 -9.47 -1.14 11.08
CA LEU A 53 -10.29 -1.69 10.00
C LEU A 53 -11.06 -2.95 10.42
N ALA A 54 -10.61 -3.69 11.43
CA ALA A 54 -11.34 -4.84 11.95
C ALA A 54 -12.72 -4.46 12.51
N THR A 55 -12.88 -3.22 13.00
CA THR A 55 -14.18 -2.72 13.48
C THR A 55 -15.15 -2.37 12.36
N ASP A 56 -14.69 -2.31 11.13
CA ASP A 56 -15.46 -1.95 9.93
C ASP A 56 -15.91 -3.17 9.11
N GLU A 57 -15.93 -4.36 9.69
CA GLU A 57 -16.46 -5.59 9.09
C GLU A 57 -15.86 -5.93 7.71
N VAL A 58 -14.54 -5.77 7.55
CA VAL A 58 -13.86 -6.27 6.34
C VAL A 58 -13.87 -7.80 6.32
N ALA A 59 -14.08 -8.38 5.14
CA ALA A 59 -14.15 -9.83 4.99
C ALA A 59 -12.79 -10.50 5.20
N PHE A 60 -11.71 -9.82 4.78
CA PHE A 60 -10.33 -10.29 4.90
C PHE A 60 -9.36 -9.11 5.06
N PHE A 61 -8.22 -9.40 5.69
CA PHE A 61 -7.00 -8.62 5.47
C PHE A 61 -6.11 -9.31 4.43
N GLY A 62 -5.77 -8.59 3.36
CA GLY A 62 -4.84 -9.04 2.34
C GLY A 62 -3.41 -8.65 2.70
N VAL A 63 -2.53 -9.64 2.90
CA VAL A 63 -1.12 -9.45 3.27
C VAL A 63 -0.18 -10.11 2.25
N ALA A 64 1.09 -9.72 2.24
CA ALA A 64 2.07 -10.24 1.29
C ALA A 64 2.76 -11.52 1.79
N ASN A 65 2.89 -11.72 3.09
CA ASN A 65 3.68 -12.81 3.68
C ASN A 65 3.18 -13.19 5.08
N VAL A 66 3.68 -14.31 5.58
CA VAL A 66 3.36 -14.86 6.90
C VAL A 66 3.80 -13.95 8.04
N GLY A 67 4.90 -13.21 7.88
CA GLY A 67 5.35 -12.27 8.89
C GLY A 67 4.33 -11.17 9.17
N GLU A 68 3.70 -10.62 8.13
CA GLU A 68 2.61 -9.64 8.28
C GLU A 68 1.34 -10.28 8.87
N ALA A 69 0.99 -11.49 8.42
CA ALA A 69 -0.13 -12.23 8.96
C ALA A 69 0.02 -12.47 10.49
N ARG A 70 1.22 -12.85 10.91
CA ARG A 70 1.55 -13.06 12.33
C ARG A 70 1.39 -11.77 13.13
N ARG A 71 1.93 -10.66 12.65
CA ARG A 71 1.83 -9.35 13.32
C ARG A 71 0.37 -8.92 13.53
N ILE A 72 -0.50 -9.16 12.55
CA ILE A 72 -1.95 -8.87 12.67
C ILE A 72 -2.59 -9.76 13.74
N ALA A 73 -2.32 -11.08 13.68
CA ALA A 73 -2.88 -12.04 14.63
C ALA A 73 -2.39 -11.78 16.07
N ASP A 74 -1.10 -11.51 16.24
CA ASP A 74 -0.49 -11.22 17.56
C ASP A 74 -0.96 -9.87 18.13
N ALA A 75 -1.45 -8.96 17.28
CA ALA A 75 -2.12 -7.72 17.68
C ALA A 75 -3.57 -7.95 18.18
N GLY A 76 -4.05 -9.21 18.24
CA GLY A 76 -5.38 -9.58 18.73
C GLY A 76 -6.48 -9.44 17.69
N VAL A 77 -6.16 -9.25 16.41
CA VAL A 77 -7.13 -9.11 15.34
C VAL A 77 -7.55 -10.50 14.83
N THR A 78 -8.87 -10.76 14.82
CA THR A 78 -9.47 -12.05 14.46
C THR A 78 -10.06 -12.11 13.05
N THR A 79 -10.07 -10.99 12.32
CA THR A 79 -10.48 -10.94 10.91
C THR A 79 -9.65 -11.92 10.08
N ARG A 80 -10.28 -12.62 9.16
CA ARG A 80 -9.64 -13.58 8.27
C ARG A 80 -8.47 -12.94 7.51
N ILE A 81 -7.38 -13.68 7.36
CA ILE A 81 -6.17 -13.24 6.66
C ILE A 81 -6.04 -14.01 5.36
N TYR A 82 -5.80 -13.27 4.27
CA TYR A 82 -5.57 -13.80 2.94
C TYR A 82 -4.13 -13.48 2.48
N LEU A 83 -3.38 -14.51 2.08
CA LEU A 83 -2.05 -14.38 1.51
C LEU A 83 -2.18 -14.04 0.01
N LEU A 84 -1.78 -12.83 -0.39
CA LEU A 84 -2.00 -12.28 -1.74
C LEU A 84 -1.13 -12.90 -2.84
N GLY A 85 -0.17 -13.74 -2.51
CA GLY A 85 0.76 -14.34 -3.46
C GLY A 85 1.16 -15.75 -3.07
N ALA A 86 1.96 -16.38 -3.92
CA ALA A 86 2.54 -17.69 -3.65
C ALA A 86 3.32 -17.69 -2.33
N THR A 87 3.20 -18.78 -1.58
CA THR A 87 3.80 -18.91 -0.27
C THR A 87 5.08 -19.75 -0.36
N TRP A 88 6.09 -19.37 0.41
CA TRP A 88 7.28 -20.19 0.55
C TRP A 88 6.96 -21.46 1.32
N GLU A 89 7.58 -22.58 0.90
CA GLU A 89 7.27 -23.90 1.42
C GLU A 89 7.38 -24.00 2.95
N ALA A 90 8.43 -23.40 3.53
CA ALA A 90 8.65 -23.38 4.97
C ALA A 90 7.57 -22.61 5.78
N GLU A 91 6.78 -21.75 5.13
CA GLU A 91 5.72 -20.98 5.77
C GLU A 91 4.38 -21.73 5.82
N ARG A 92 4.19 -22.74 4.97
CA ARG A 92 2.89 -23.40 4.75
C ARG A 92 2.34 -24.10 5.99
N ALA A 93 3.20 -24.72 6.80
CA ALA A 93 2.78 -25.35 8.05
C ALA A 93 2.14 -24.35 9.03
N GLU A 94 2.67 -23.13 9.13
CA GLU A 94 2.08 -22.09 9.97
C GLU A 94 0.75 -21.59 9.40
N ILE A 95 0.64 -21.44 8.07
CA ILE A 95 -0.61 -21.06 7.40
C ILE A 95 -1.73 -22.05 7.75
N VAL A 96 -1.45 -23.35 7.66
CA VAL A 96 -2.40 -24.42 8.05
C VAL A 96 -2.72 -24.35 9.54
N HIS A 97 -1.69 -24.20 10.39
CA HIS A 97 -1.88 -24.16 11.84
C HIS A 97 -2.78 -22.98 12.28
N ARG A 98 -2.57 -21.81 11.68
CA ARG A 98 -3.28 -20.55 11.99
C ARG A 98 -4.59 -20.37 11.22
N ASP A 99 -4.97 -21.28 10.33
CA ASP A 99 -6.16 -21.20 9.46
C ASP A 99 -6.19 -19.91 8.61
N TRP A 100 -5.04 -19.52 8.08
CA TRP A 100 -4.98 -18.42 7.12
C TRP A 100 -5.30 -18.93 5.72
N THR A 101 -5.86 -18.07 4.87
CA THR A 101 -6.32 -18.43 3.53
C THR A 101 -5.20 -18.19 2.50
N PRO A 102 -4.55 -19.20 1.94
CA PRO A 102 -3.54 -19.04 0.90
C PRO A 102 -4.17 -18.88 -0.47
N CYS A 103 -3.38 -18.29 -1.36
CA CYS A 103 -3.62 -18.17 -2.79
C CYS A 103 -2.87 -19.30 -3.49
N LEU A 104 -3.57 -20.28 -4.09
CA LEU A 104 -2.97 -21.41 -4.78
C LEU A 104 -2.64 -21.07 -6.23
N SER A 105 -1.41 -21.38 -6.66
CA SER A 105 -0.90 -21.09 -8.00
C SER A 105 -0.49 -22.35 -8.78
N THR A 106 -0.25 -23.47 -8.12
CA THR A 106 0.14 -24.74 -8.76
C THR A 106 -0.49 -25.94 -8.07
N LEU A 107 -0.60 -27.07 -8.80
CA LEU A 107 -1.08 -28.34 -8.23
C LEU A 107 -0.13 -28.87 -7.15
N SER A 108 1.19 -28.72 -7.32
CA SER A 108 2.17 -29.18 -6.32
C SER A 108 2.09 -28.37 -5.03
N GLU A 109 1.82 -27.07 -5.11
CA GLU A 109 1.56 -26.24 -3.93
C GLU A 109 0.29 -26.70 -3.21
N ALA A 110 -0.79 -26.95 -3.95
CA ALA A 110 -2.04 -27.45 -3.40
C ALA A 110 -1.87 -28.81 -2.75
N GLN A 111 -1.12 -29.75 -3.36
CA GLN A 111 -0.81 -31.06 -2.78
C GLN A 111 -0.07 -30.91 -1.46
N HIS A 112 0.96 -30.04 -1.39
CA HIS A 112 1.69 -29.84 -0.14
C HIS A 112 0.79 -29.26 0.97
N PHE A 113 -0.10 -28.31 0.66
CA PHE A 113 -1.09 -27.84 1.63
C PHE A 113 -2.07 -28.94 2.06
N SER A 114 -2.50 -29.81 1.13
CA SER A 114 -3.35 -30.98 1.42
C SER A 114 -2.69 -31.91 2.41
N ASP A 115 -1.42 -32.26 2.18
CA ASP A 115 -0.65 -33.15 3.05
C ASP A 115 -0.53 -32.57 4.47
N LEU A 116 -0.19 -31.27 4.58
CA LEU A 116 -0.09 -30.57 5.86
C LEU A 116 -1.44 -30.45 6.58
N ALA A 117 -2.51 -30.12 5.85
CA ALA A 117 -3.85 -29.99 6.43
C ALA A 117 -4.37 -31.32 6.93
N THR A 118 -4.19 -32.42 6.14
CA THR A 118 -4.57 -33.76 6.52
C THR A 118 -3.79 -34.24 7.76
N ALA A 119 -2.48 -34.00 7.79
CA ALA A 119 -1.65 -34.35 8.95
C ALA A 119 -2.06 -33.58 10.22
N ALA A 120 -2.56 -32.34 10.06
CA ALA A 120 -3.06 -31.54 11.17
C ALA A 120 -4.54 -31.84 11.55
N GLY A 121 -5.23 -32.74 10.84
CA GLY A 121 -6.66 -33.01 11.03
C GLY A 121 -7.55 -31.79 10.71
N LYS A 122 -7.16 -30.94 9.76
CA LYS A 122 -7.84 -29.69 9.39
C LYS A 122 -8.33 -29.71 7.95
N THR A 123 -9.26 -28.82 7.65
CA THR A 123 -9.60 -28.42 6.29
C THR A 123 -9.18 -26.98 6.07
N LEU A 124 -8.24 -26.76 5.15
CA LEU A 124 -7.71 -25.45 4.81
C LEU A 124 -8.54 -24.80 3.70
N ARG A 125 -9.09 -23.62 3.96
CA ARG A 125 -9.80 -22.82 2.97
C ARG A 125 -8.80 -22.08 2.09
N CYS A 126 -8.92 -22.24 0.78
CA CYS A 126 -7.98 -21.69 -0.20
C CYS A 126 -8.72 -20.94 -1.30
N HIS A 127 -8.05 -19.98 -1.94
CA HIS A 127 -8.51 -19.42 -3.19
C HIS A 127 -7.58 -19.80 -4.35
N LEU A 128 -8.15 -20.05 -5.51
CA LEU A 128 -7.37 -20.24 -6.74
C LEU A 128 -6.89 -18.88 -7.28
N SER A 129 -5.64 -18.79 -7.64
CA SER A 129 -5.12 -17.67 -8.43
C SER A 129 -5.21 -18.00 -9.90
N VAL A 130 -5.78 -17.09 -10.70
CA VAL A 130 -5.83 -17.18 -12.16
C VAL A 130 -4.89 -16.13 -12.75
N ASP A 131 -3.99 -16.54 -13.62
CA ASP A 131 -3.18 -15.59 -14.37
C ASP A 131 -3.89 -15.19 -15.67
N THR A 132 -4.50 -14.01 -15.66
CA THR A 132 -5.15 -13.43 -16.84
C THR A 132 -4.26 -12.44 -17.59
N GLY A 133 -2.94 -12.38 -17.22
CA GLY A 133 -1.98 -11.53 -17.90
C GLY A 133 -1.04 -10.74 -16.98
N MET A 134 -1.04 -11.03 -15.67
CA MET A 134 -0.06 -10.44 -14.74
C MET A 134 1.32 -11.09 -14.87
N GLY A 135 1.40 -12.39 -15.22
CA GLY A 135 2.66 -13.11 -15.41
C GLY A 135 3.47 -13.34 -14.13
N ARG A 136 2.83 -13.23 -12.96
CA ARG A 136 3.51 -13.34 -11.65
C ARG A 136 3.28 -14.68 -10.95
N GLY A 137 2.12 -15.27 -11.15
CA GLY A 137 1.71 -16.54 -10.56
C GLY A 137 0.22 -16.79 -10.82
N GLY A 138 -0.21 -18.02 -10.60
CA GLY A 138 -1.57 -18.47 -10.85
C GLY A 138 -1.67 -19.49 -11.97
N PHE A 139 -2.81 -20.18 -12.01
CA PHE A 139 -3.12 -21.13 -13.06
C PHE A 139 -3.50 -20.38 -14.35
N LEU A 140 -3.06 -20.89 -15.48
CA LEU A 140 -3.53 -20.38 -16.77
C LEU A 140 -5.03 -20.73 -16.96
N PRO A 141 -5.86 -19.83 -17.50
CA PRO A 141 -7.29 -20.03 -17.67
C PRO A 141 -7.68 -21.32 -18.36
N ASP A 142 -6.94 -21.72 -19.40
CA ASP A 142 -7.23 -22.92 -20.20
C ASP A 142 -6.85 -24.23 -19.50
N ALA A 143 -5.96 -24.20 -18.52
CA ALA A 143 -5.57 -25.36 -17.74
C ALA A 143 -6.59 -25.69 -16.62
N LEU A 144 -7.30 -24.69 -16.11
CA LEU A 144 -8.16 -24.83 -14.94
C LEU A 144 -9.30 -25.84 -15.10
N PRO A 145 -10.03 -25.96 -16.24
CA PRO A 145 -11.09 -26.95 -16.38
C PRO A 145 -10.60 -28.39 -16.19
N THR A 146 -9.35 -28.67 -16.55
CA THR A 146 -8.73 -30.02 -16.36
C THR A 146 -8.14 -30.17 -14.95
N LEU A 147 -7.66 -29.09 -14.36
CA LEU A 147 -6.98 -29.13 -13.04
C LEU A 147 -7.96 -29.05 -11.87
N LEU A 148 -9.06 -28.34 -11.99
CA LEU A 148 -10.00 -28.10 -10.90
C LEU A 148 -10.53 -29.41 -10.27
N PRO A 149 -10.96 -30.43 -11.03
CA PRO A 149 -11.37 -31.70 -10.42
C PRO A 149 -10.25 -32.39 -9.61
N LYS A 150 -8.99 -32.23 -10.04
CA LYS A 150 -7.83 -32.77 -9.31
C LYS A 150 -7.55 -32.02 -8.03
N LEU A 151 -7.71 -30.70 -8.05
CA LEU A 151 -7.53 -29.82 -6.89
C LEU A 151 -8.62 -30.08 -5.84
N GLU A 152 -9.87 -30.26 -6.28
CA GLU A 152 -11.01 -30.55 -5.39
C GLU A 152 -10.97 -31.98 -4.80
N ALA A 153 -10.28 -32.89 -5.47
CA ALA A 153 -10.08 -34.26 -4.94
C ALA A 153 -9.02 -34.33 -3.84
N LEU A 154 -8.26 -33.25 -3.58
CA LEU A 154 -7.24 -33.22 -2.55
C LEU A 154 -7.88 -33.18 -1.16
N PRO A 155 -7.59 -34.16 -0.27
CA PRO A 155 -8.15 -34.14 1.08
C PRO A 155 -7.64 -32.95 1.89
N GLY A 156 -8.47 -32.47 2.80
CA GLY A 156 -8.08 -31.33 3.66
C GLY A 156 -7.97 -29.97 2.96
N ILE A 157 -8.42 -29.85 1.70
CA ILE A 157 -8.49 -28.60 0.94
C ILE A 157 -9.95 -28.24 0.67
N ASP A 158 -10.32 -26.99 0.92
CA ASP A 158 -11.60 -26.39 0.54
C ASP A 158 -11.33 -25.17 -0.35
N ILE A 159 -11.68 -25.29 -1.64
CA ILE A 159 -11.52 -24.21 -2.61
C ILE A 159 -12.75 -23.32 -2.52
N GLU A 160 -12.72 -22.34 -1.60
CA GLU A 160 -13.84 -21.44 -1.38
C GLU A 160 -13.83 -20.21 -2.30
N GLY A 161 -12.72 -19.93 -2.99
CA GLY A 161 -12.62 -18.72 -3.79
C GLY A 161 -11.73 -18.83 -5.02
N ILE A 162 -11.89 -17.83 -5.91
CA ILE A 162 -11.10 -17.66 -7.13
C ILE A 162 -10.81 -16.18 -7.34
N GLY A 163 -9.59 -15.86 -7.76
CA GLY A 163 -9.19 -14.47 -8.01
C GLY A 163 -8.14 -14.32 -9.08
N SER A 164 -8.04 -13.10 -9.63
CA SER A 164 -6.96 -12.69 -10.51
C SER A 164 -6.46 -11.30 -10.11
N HIS A 165 -5.57 -10.68 -10.89
CA HIS A 165 -5.04 -9.35 -10.63
C HIS A 165 -4.87 -8.55 -11.92
N LEU A 166 -5.21 -7.26 -11.86
CA LEU A 166 -5.08 -6.32 -12.97
C LEU A 166 -3.75 -5.56 -12.84
N PRO A 167 -2.78 -5.77 -13.76
CA PRO A 167 -1.49 -5.09 -13.71
C PRO A 167 -1.52 -3.65 -14.22
N SER A 168 -2.44 -3.31 -15.13
CA SER A 168 -2.43 -2.06 -15.90
C SER A 168 -3.80 -1.36 -15.90
N ALA A 169 -4.59 -1.51 -14.83
CA ALA A 169 -5.94 -0.94 -14.78
C ALA A 169 -5.96 0.61 -14.77
N ASP A 170 -4.84 1.23 -14.49
CA ASP A 170 -4.58 2.67 -14.52
C ASP A 170 -3.82 3.14 -15.76
N GLU A 171 -3.32 2.22 -16.61
CA GLU A 171 -2.43 2.56 -17.74
C GLU A 171 -2.96 2.06 -19.09
N ASP A 172 -3.60 0.86 -19.14
CA ASP A 172 -4.05 0.22 -20.38
C ASP A 172 -5.49 -0.30 -20.26
N GLU A 173 -6.44 0.51 -20.70
CA GLU A 173 -7.86 0.19 -20.65
C GLU A 173 -8.21 -1.01 -21.52
N VAL A 174 -7.64 -1.10 -22.73
CA VAL A 174 -7.97 -2.16 -23.70
C VAL A 174 -7.54 -3.52 -23.14
N PHE A 175 -6.33 -3.63 -22.69
CA PHE A 175 -5.80 -4.84 -22.08
C PHE A 175 -6.58 -5.22 -20.82
N THR A 176 -6.89 -4.23 -19.97
CA THR A 176 -7.65 -4.47 -18.75
C THR A 176 -9.05 -5.01 -19.01
N ARG A 177 -9.76 -4.48 -20.03
CA ARG A 177 -11.07 -5.02 -20.44
C ARG A 177 -10.97 -6.45 -20.95
N GLN A 178 -9.90 -6.81 -21.67
CA GLN A 178 -9.64 -8.19 -22.11
C GLN A 178 -9.44 -9.12 -20.90
N GLN A 179 -8.67 -8.68 -19.88
CA GLN A 179 -8.46 -9.45 -18.65
C GLN A 179 -9.77 -9.67 -17.87
N VAL A 180 -10.61 -8.63 -17.75
CA VAL A 180 -11.91 -8.72 -17.09
C VAL A 180 -12.81 -9.74 -17.80
N ALA A 181 -12.87 -9.68 -19.14
CA ALA A 181 -13.65 -10.62 -19.95
C ALA A 181 -13.12 -12.06 -19.84
N LEU A 182 -11.80 -12.25 -19.92
CA LEU A 182 -11.15 -13.55 -19.78
C LEU A 182 -11.40 -14.17 -18.39
N PHE A 183 -11.34 -13.36 -17.33
CA PHE A 183 -11.63 -13.83 -15.98
C PHE A 183 -13.09 -14.24 -15.82
N ALA A 184 -14.04 -13.45 -16.33
CA ALA A 184 -15.47 -13.74 -16.28
C ALA A 184 -15.80 -15.03 -17.06
N ASP A 185 -15.22 -15.20 -18.26
CA ASP A 185 -15.34 -16.44 -19.04
C ASP A 185 -14.76 -17.65 -18.29
N THR A 186 -13.60 -17.49 -17.67
CA THR A 186 -12.97 -18.54 -16.86
C THR A 186 -13.89 -18.98 -15.72
N VAL A 187 -14.44 -18.04 -14.96
CA VAL A 187 -15.41 -18.35 -13.88
C VAL A 187 -16.62 -19.10 -14.45
N THR A 188 -17.14 -18.68 -15.60
CA THR A 188 -18.28 -19.34 -16.27
C THR A 188 -17.95 -20.78 -16.67
N ARG A 189 -16.79 -21.02 -17.30
CA ARG A 189 -16.31 -22.37 -17.69
C ARG A 189 -16.08 -23.31 -16.50
N LEU A 190 -15.80 -22.75 -15.33
CA LEU A 190 -15.60 -23.50 -14.09
C LEU A 190 -16.91 -23.78 -13.31
N GLY A 191 -18.06 -23.47 -13.85
CA GLY A 191 -19.36 -23.75 -13.24
C GLY A 191 -20.13 -22.50 -12.76
N GLY A 192 -19.63 -21.30 -13.06
CA GLY A 192 -20.30 -20.04 -12.78
C GLY A 192 -20.05 -19.47 -11.40
N SER A 193 -20.65 -18.32 -11.14
CA SER A 193 -20.41 -17.54 -9.91
C SER A 193 -20.91 -18.24 -8.62
N SER A 194 -21.90 -19.12 -8.73
CA SER A 194 -22.42 -19.84 -7.56
C SER A 194 -21.47 -20.93 -7.02
N ARG A 195 -20.45 -21.31 -7.80
CA ARG A 195 -19.48 -22.34 -7.41
C ARG A 195 -18.51 -21.85 -6.32
N PHE A 196 -18.16 -20.58 -6.34
CA PHE A 196 -17.18 -20.02 -5.43
C PHE A 196 -17.86 -19.04 -4.47
N ARG A 197 -17.57 -19.18 -3.18
CA ARG A 197 -18.02 -18.23 -2.16
C ARG A 197 -17.44 -16.83 -2.43
N TRP A 198 -16.18 -16.77 -2.88
CA TRP A 198 -15.45 -15.54 -3.12
C TRP A 198 -14.88 -15.47 -4.53
N ILE A 199 -15.23 -14.41 -5.25
CA ILE A 199 -14.70 -14.12 -6.58
C ILE A 199 -14.15 -12.71 -6.56
N HIS A 200 -12.85 -12.56 -6.86
CA HIS A 200 -12.21 -11.25 -6.75
C HIS A 200 -11.16 -11.00 -7.84
N LEU A 201 -11.22 -9.82 -8.44
CA LEU A 201 -10.32 -9.34 -9.49
C LEU A 201 -9.81 -7.94 -9.17
N ASN A 202 -10.71 -7.03 -8.80
CA ASN A 202 -10.48 -5.59 -8.78
C ASN A 202 -9.58 -5.15 -7.62
N ASN A 203 -8.43 -4.55 -7.96
CA ASN A 203 -7.63 -3.68 -7.10
C ASN A 203 -8.26 -2.27 -7.07
N SER A 204 -7.58 -1.27 -6.50
CA SER A 204 -8.11 0.11 -6.41
C SER A 204 -8.46 0.70 -7.77
N ALA A 205 -7.63 0.54 -8.81
CA ALA A 205 -7.90 1.04 -10.15
C ALA A 205 -9.04 0.28 -10.81
N GLY A 206 -9.02 -1.05 -10.72
CA GLY A 206 -10.08 -1.89 -11.25
C GLY A 206 -11.44 -1.59 -10.64
N LEU A 207 -11.48 -1.29 -9.33
CA LEU A 207 -12.71 -0.95 -8.61
C LEU A 207 -13.29 0.40 -9.03
N LEU A 208 -12.44 1.37 -9.35
CA LEU A 208 -12.86 2.72 -9.75
C LEU A 208 -13.22 2.81 -11.24
N GLY A 209 -12.56 2.04 -12.12
CA GLY A 209 -12.64 2.22 -13.57
C GLY A 209 -13.40 1.15 -14.34
N TYR A 210 -13.74 0.01 -13.72
CA TYR A 210 -14.27 -1.14 -14.47
C TYR A 210 -15.42 -1.83 -13.73
N ASP A 211 -16.29 -2.48 -14.51
CA ASP A 211 -17.34 -3.29 -13.94
C ASP A 211 -16.78 -4.45 -13.14
N ARG A 212 -17.43 -4.77 -12.04
CA ARG A 212 -17.02 -5.88 -11.18
C ARG A 212 -17.25 -7.28 -11.80
N GLY A 213 -18.09 -7.39 -12.83
CA GLY A 213 -18.47 -8.66 -13.43
C GLY A 213 -19.02 -9.66 -12.39
N PRO A 214 -18.51 -10.91 -12.34
CA PRO A 214 -18.95 -11.91 -11.37
C PRO A 214 -18.39 -11.70 -9.94
N CYS A 215 -17.53 -10.68 -9.73
CA CYS A 215 -16.85 -10.49 -8.46
C CYS A 215 -17.81 -10.07 -7.33
N ASN A 216 -17.62 -10.65 -6.16
CA ASN A 216 -18.35 -10.35 -4.93
C ASN A 216 -17.41 -9.96 -3.78
N LEU A 217 -16.13 -9.78 -4.06
CA LEU A 217 -15.10 -9.34 -3.12
C LEU A 217 -14.13 -8.39 -3.82
N ALA A 218 -14.05 -7.13 -3.36
CA ALA A 218 -13.11 -6.12 -3.84
C ALA A 218 -11.83 -6.10 -3.00
N ARG A 219 -10.69 -5.70 -3.61
CA ARG A 219 -9.39 -5.64 -2.92
C ARG A 219 -8.77 -4.25 -2.99
N PRO A 220 -9.40 -3.23 -2.34
CA PRO A 220 -8.81 -1.90 -2.29
C PRO A 220 -7.49 -1.93 -1.50
N GLY A 221 -6.47 -1.32 -2.10
CA GLY A 221 -5.19 -1.03 -1.46
C GLY A 221 -5.02 0.48 -1.38
N LEU A 222 -4.40 1.09 -2.39
CA LEU A 222 -4.01 2.50 -2.41
C LEU A 222 -5.15 3.47 -2.07
N MET A 223 -6.34 3.25 -2.62
CA MET A 223 -7.49 4.12 -2.35
C MET A 223 -7.90 4.15 -0.88
N THR A 224 -7.68 3.07 -0.12
CA THR A 224 -7.94 3.04 1.33
C THR A 224 -7.04 4.03 2.06
N TYR A 225 -5.84 4.29 1.52
CA TYR A 225 -4.87 5.24 2.07
C TYR A 225 -5.00 6.67 1.50
N GLY A 226 -6.09 6.94 0.76
CA GLY A 226 -6.45 8.28 0.31
C GLY A 226 -5.85 8.71 -1.02
N ILE A 227 -5.32 7.77 -1.80
CA ILE A 227 -4.72 8.07 -3.10
C ILE A 227 -5.51 7.36 -4.19
N SER A 228 -5.98 8.14 -5.17
CA SER A 228 -6.64 7.57 -6.34
C SER A 228 -5.61 7.19 -7.40
N PRO A 229 -5.65 5.94 -7.91
CA PRO A 229 -4.85 5.57 -9.08
C PRO A 229 -5.43 6.11 -10.40
N LEU A 230 -6.68 6.61 -10.39
CA LEU A 230 -7.33 7.14 -11.58
C LEU A 230 -7.65 8.63 -11.42
N PRO A 231 -7.55 9.43 -12.51
CA PRO A 231 -7.99 10.83 -12.51
C PRO A 231 -9.48 10.97 -12.15
N GLY A 232 -9.84 12.07 -11.52
CA GLY A 232 -11.24 12.43 -11.22
C GLY A 232 -11.83 11.78 -9.97
N PHE A 233 -11.18 10.81 -9.35
CA PHE A 233 -11.66 10.18 -8.12
C PHE A 233 -10.99 10.66 -6.83
N GLY A 234 -9.91 11.44 -6.96
CA GLY A 234 -9.13 11.90 -5.81
C GLY A 234 -9.91 12.76 -4.81
N GLU A 235 -10.89 13.53 -5.28
CA GLU A 235 -11.72 14.40 -4.44
C GLU A 235 -12.65 13.63 -3.49
N ARG A 236 -12.98 12.38 -3.80
CA ARG A 236 -13.77 11.50 -2.93
C ARG A 236 -12.97 10.89 -1.80
N LEU A 237 -11.65 10.91 -1.90
CA LEU A 237 -10.74 10.28 -0.95
C LEU A 237 -10.11 11.32 -0.03
N ARG A 238 -9.83 10.93 1.21
CA ARG A 238 -9.16 11.76 2.20
C ARG A 238 -7.74 11.28 2.41
N ASN A 239 -6.79 12.23 2.50
CA ASN A 239 -5.41 11.92 2.82
C ASN A 239 -5.32 11.25 4.21
N VAL A 240 -4.64 10.10 4.28
CA VAL A 240 -4.50 9.36 5.55
C VAL A 240 -3.17 9.66 6.23
N MET A 241 -2.07 9.78 5.47
CA MET A 241 -0.74 10.07 6.03
C MET A 241 -0.31 11.48 5.74
N THR A 242 0.10 12.22 6.77
CA THR A 242 0.83 13.49 6.64
C THR A 242 2.22 13.30 7.22
N LEU A 243 3.26 13.40 6.36
CA LEU A 243 4.65 13.33 6.80
C LEU A 243 5.13 14.71 7.21
N LYS A 244 5.57 14.83 8.43
CA LYS A 244 6.02 16.09 9.03
C LYS A 244 7.44 16.00 9.59
N SER A 245 8.07 17.17 9.67
CA SER A 245 9.34 17.38 10.34
C SER A 245 9.40 18.77 10.98
N ARG A 246 10.58 19.19 11.44
CA ARG A 246 10.81 20.53 12.02
C ARG A 246 12.04 21.19 11.44
N VAL A 247 11.96 22.51 11.34
CA VAL A 247 13.13 23.35 11.11
C VAL A 247 14.04 23.26 12.35
N THR A 248 15.28 22.84 12.14
CA THR A 248 16.27 22.70 13.23
C THR A 248 17.21 23.91 13.35
N LEU A 249 17.40 24.62 12.22
CA LEU A 249 18.28 25.78 12.15
C LEU A 249 17.82 26.69 10.99
N VAL A 250 17.88 27.99 11.16
CA VAL A 250 17.80 28.98 10.07
C VAL A 250 19.07 29.84 10.11
N ARG A 251 19.67 30.05 8.93
CA ARG A 251 20.84 30.95 8.79
C ARG A 251 20.86 31.61 7.42
N THR A 252 21.43 32.81 7.36
CA THR A 252 21.65 33.51 6.09
C THR A 252 22.98 33.08 5.48
N LEU A 253 22.96 32.64 4.22
CA LEU A 253 24.16 32.36 3.43
C LEU A 253 24.38 33.52 2.44
N PRO A 254 25.63 33.98 2.23
CA PRO A 254 25.93 35.02 1.23
C PRO A 254 25.74 34.48 -0.18
N ALA A 255 25.69 35.36 -1.18
CA ALA A 255 25.76 35.00 -2.59
C ALA A 255 27.07 34.22 -2.87
N GLY A 256 27.02 33.23 -3.79
CA GLY A 256 28.15 32.39 -4.16
C GLY A 256 28.41 31.19 -3.19
N HIS A 257 27.56 30.99 -2.15
CA HIS A 257 27.73 29.93 -1.20
C HIS A 257 27.09 28.63 -1.70
N GLY A 258 27.81 27.53 -1.63
CA GLY A 258 27.29 26.19 -1.99
C GLY A 258 26.38 25.63 -0.89
N VAL A 259 25.29 24.95 -1.30
CA VAL A 259 24.36 24.26 -0.41
C VAL A 259 24.40 22.77 -0.65
N SER A 260 24.53 21.99 0.42
CA SER A 260 24.54 20.52 0.42
C SER A 260 25.71 19.88 -0.35
N TYR A 261 25.68 18.55 -0.43
CA TYR A 261 26.73 17.74 -1.07
C TYR A 261 26.91 18.06 -2.55
N GLY A 262 28.17 18.12 -2.98
CA GLY A 262 28.54 18.36 -4.35
C GLY A 262 28.26 19.78 -4.84
N ARG A 263 27.87 20.70 -3.94
CA ARG A 263 27.56 22.10 -4.29
C ARG A 263 26.63 22.18 -5.53
N SER A 264 25.66 21.28 -5.62
CA SER A 264 24.72 21.21 -6.74
C SER A 264 23.78 22.41 -6.82
N PHE A 265 23.67 23.18 -5.73
CA PHE A 265 23.04 24.48 -5.67
C PHE A 265 24.02 25.50 -5.09
N VAL A 266 24.08 26.68 -5.71
CA VAL A 266 24.89 27.84 -5.25
C VAL A 266 23.97 29.04 -5.15
N THR A 267 23.99 29.74 -4.02
CA THR A 267 23.19 30.94 -3.80
C THR A 267 23.58 32.04 -4.76
N THR A 268 22.62 32.71 -5.40
CA THR A 268 22.84 33.84 -6.29
C THR A 268 22.64 35.20 -5.59
N ARG A 269 22.07 35.15 -4.39
CA ARG A 269 21.77 36.31 -3.52
C ARG A 269 21.96 35.91 -2.06
N PRO A 270 21.99 36.84 -1.11
CA PRO A 270 21.82 36.44 0.29
C PRO A 270 20.54 35.64 0.47
N THR A 271 20.66 34.45 1.04
CA THR A 271 19.57 33.43 1.11
C THR A 271 19.42 32.94 2.54
N GLU A 272 18.21 33.03 3.09
CA GLU A 272 17.88 32.42 4.38
C GLU A 272 17.57 30.94 4.14
N VAL A 273 18.42 30.08 4.67
CA VAL A 273 18.34 28.62 4.52
C VAL A 273 17.89 27.99 5.81
N ALA A 274 16.72 27.32 5.78
CA ALA A 274 16.26 26.45 6.84
C ALA A 274 16.83 25.04 6.65
N THR A 275 17.38 24.47 7.72
CA THR A 275 17.72 23.04 7.81
C THR A 275 16.54 22.32 8.44
N VAL A 276 16.00 21.33 7.74
CA VAL A 276 14.85 20.51 8.19
C VAL A 276 15.32 19.10 8.56
N GLY A 277 14.87 18.59 9.69
CA GLY A 277 15.35 17.37 10.31
C GLY A 277 14.81 16.08 9.70
N ILE A 278 14.87 15.90 8.39
CA ILE A 278 14.47 14.68 7.66
C ILE A 278 15.34 14.48 6.43
N GLY A 279 15.64 13.23 6.09
CA GLY A 279 16.40 12.89 4.91
C GLY A 279 16.12 11.48 4.39
N TYR A 280 16.98 10.96 3.49
CA TYR A 280 16.71 9.65 2.88
C TYR A 280 16.84 8.48 3.88
N GLY A 281 17.51 8.64 4.99
CA GLY A 281 17.52 7.68 6.11
C GLY A 281 16.18 7.55 6.82
N ASP A 282 15.31 8.55 6.68
CA ASP A 282 13.95 8.57 7.19
C ASP A 282 12.93 8.10 6.12
N GLY A 283 13.39 7.95 4.85
CA GLY A 283 12.56 7.57 3.71
C GLY A 283 12.16 8.73 2.80
N TYR A 284 12.65 9.98 3.03
CA TYR A 284 12.43 11.09 2.10
C TYR A 284 13.33 10.92 0.87
N PRO A 285 12.78 10.77 -0.36
CA PRO A 285 13.55 10.25 -1.49
C PRO A 285 14.76 11.12 -1.89
N ARG A 286 15.93 10.50 -2.02
CA ARG A 286 17.14 11.19 -2.48
C ARG A 286 17.02 11.69 -3.93
N HIS A 287 16.19 11.02 -4.75
CA HIS A 287 15.93 11.37 -6.15
C HIS A 287 15.25 12.73 -6.32
N LEU A 288 14.65 13.29 -5.27
CA LEU A 288 14.10 14.63 -5.26
C LEU A 288 15.16 15.74 -5.39
N SER A 289 16.45 15.39 -5.23
CA SER A 289 17.57 16.33 -5.35
C SER A 289 17.61 17.01 -6.72
N GLY A 290 17.39 18.32 -6.78
CA GLY A 290 17.42 19.08 -8.03
C GLY A 290 16.18 18.91 -8.93
N GLN A 291 15.11 18.27 -8.46
CA GLN A 291 13.88 18.02 -9.20
C GLN A 291 12.75 19.04 -8.86
N GLY A 292 13.10 20.18 -8.30
CA GLY A 292 12.09 21.18 -7.93
C GLY A 292 11.17 20.73 -6.80
N ALA A 293 11.66 19.87 -5.90
CA ALA A 293 10.92 19.48 -4.71
C ALA A 293 10.67 20.67 -3.80
N GLU A 294 9.52 20.66 -3.14
CA GLU A 294 9.07 21.67 -2.21
C GLU A 294 8.66 21.03 -0.90
N VAL A 295 8.54 21.87 0.12
CA VAL A 295 7.92 21.53 1.40
C VAL A 295 6.93 22.62 1.76
N VAL A 296 6.01 22.37 2.69
CA VAL A 296 5.04 23.36 3.15
C VAL A 296 5.36 23.76 4.58
N ILE A 297 5.43 25.07 4.83
CA ILE A 297 5.61 25.65 6.17
C ILE A 297 4.60 26.80 6.29
N HIS A 298 3.80 26.82 7.37
CA HIS A 298 2.73 27.82 7.54
C HIS A 298 1.81 27.97 6.30
N SER A 299 1.43 26.82 5.68
CA SER A 299 0.60 26.75 4.46
C SER A 299 1.21 27.38 3.20
N GLN A 300 2.50 27.69 3.20
CA GLN A 300 3.23 28.21 2.03
C GLN A 300 4.26 27.18 1.56
N ARG A 301 4.48 27.10 0.24
CA ARG A 301 5.46 26.21 -0.39
C ARG A 301 6.84 26.87 -0.45
N PHE A 302 7.86 26.10 -0.11
CA PHE A 302 9.27 26.50 -0.10
C PHE A 302 10.13 25.49 -0.83
N PRO A 303 11.05 25.90 -1.72
CA PRO A 303 11.85 24.99 -2.52
C PRO A 303 12.96 24.33 -1.69
N VAL A 304 13.18 23.05 -1.95
CA VAL A 304 14.31 22.29 -1.42
C VAL A 304 15.57 22.64 -2.22
N LEU A 305 16.64 23.00 -1.51
CA LEU A 305 17.90 23.43 -2.08
C LEU A 305 18.95 22.31 -2.05
N GLY A 306 19.61 22.09 -3.19
CA GLY A 306 20.72 21.15 -3.30
C GLY A 306 20.28 19.69 -3.15
N ARG A 307 21.18 18.86 -2.62
CA ARG A 307 20.91 17.40 -2.48
C ARG A 307 20.25 17.08 -1.14
N VAL A 308 19.26 16.20 -1.20
CA VAL A 308 18.73 15.52 0.00
C VAL A 308 19.85 14.72 0.65
N THR A 309 20.10 14.93 1.95
CA THR A 309 21.12 14.20 2.71
C THR A 309 20.49 13.03 3.50
N MET A 310 21.29 12.27 4.21
CA MET A 310 20.79 11.14 5.01
C MET A 310 19.75 11.57 6.05
N ASP A 311 20.01 12.71 6.72
CA ASP A 311 19.27 13.11 7.92
C ASP A 311 18.60 14.48 7.80
N GLN A 312 18.90 15.26 6.75
CA GLN A 312 18.48 16.66 6.63
C GLN A 312 18.26 17.08 5.18
N ILE A 313 17.34 18.02 4.99
CA ILE A 313 17.18 18.79 3.76
C ILE A 313 17.35 20.29 4.04
N MET A 314 17.74 21.05 3.04
CA MET A 314 17.86 22.50 3.09
C MET A 314 16.74 23.14 2.26
N VAL A 315 16.15 24.20 2.76
CA VAL A 315 14.97 24.88 2.18
C VAL A 315 15.22 26.38 2.11
N ASP A 316 14.91 27.03 0.99
CA ASP A 316 14.95 28.50 0.88
C ASP A 316 13.72 29.09 1.58
N VAL A 317 13.96 29.82 2.66
CA VAL A 317 12.91 30.49 3.43
C VAL A 317 13.10 32.00 3.45
N THR A 318 13.82 32.56 2.48
CA THR A 318 14.18 33.99 2.42
C THR A 318 12.96 34.87 2.50
N GLY A 319 12.98 35.80 3.45
CA GLY A 319 11.94 36.79 3.65
C GLY A 319 10.64 36.27 4.29
N SER A 320 10.62 35.02 4.72
CA SER A 320 9.41 34.38 5.29
C SER A 320 9.24 34.62 6.80
N GLY A 321 10.32 34.99 7.50
CA GLY A 321 10.31 35.04 8.96
C GLY A 321 10.25 33.69 9.68
N ILE A 322 10.47 32.57 8.98
CA ILE A 322 10.48 31.22 9.57
C ILE A 322 11.66 31.09 10.52
N VAL A 323 11.41 30.45 11.66
CA VAL A 323 12.42 30.25 12.72
C VAL A 323 12.56 28.74 13.05
N ALA A 324 13.62 28.39 13.77
CA ALA A 324 13.80 27.04 14.27
C ALA A 324 12.60 26.61 15.15
N GLY A 325 12.20 25.35 15.04
CA GLY A 325 11.01 24.81 15.69
C GLY A 325 9.75 24.79 14.81
N ALA A 326 9.69 25.56 13.72
CA ALA A 326 8.55 25.56 12.80
C ALA A 326 8.29 24.16 12.23
N GLU A 327 7.03 23.76 12.16
CA GLU A 327 6.62 22.49 11.53
C GLU A 327 6.71 22.59 10.01
N VAL A 328 7.11 21.48 9.41
CA VAL A 328 7.29 21.33 7.97
C VAL A 328 6.50 20.12 7.51
N GLU A 329 5.57 20.30 6.58
CA GLU A 329 4.89 19.21 5.87
C GLU A 329 5.72 18.82 4.65
N LEU A 330 6.11 17.55 4.57
CA LEU A 330 6.86 16.98 3.46
C LEU A 330 5.94 16.43 2.37
N PHE A 331 4.82 15.86 2.78
CA PHE A 331 3.63 15.58 1.99
C PHE A 331 2.42 15.41 2.91
N GLY A 332 1.24 15.68 2.38
CA GLY A 332 0.00 15.65 3.13
C GLY A 332 -1.11 16.38 2.38
N PRO A 333 -2.00 17.10 3.08
CA PRO A 333 -3.13 17.77 2.44
C PRO A 333 -2.73 18.97 1.55
N HIS A 334 -1.59 19.64 1.81
CA HIS A 334 -1.16 20.81 1.05
C HIS A 334 -0.10 20.50 0.00
N LEU A 335 0.54 19.34 0.11
CA LEU A 335 1.52 18.81 -0.85
C LEU A 335 1.27 17.32 -1.03
N ARG A 336 0.61 16.93 -2.10
CA ARG A 336 0.19 15.56 -2.32
C ARG A 336 1.39 14.63 -2.55
N VAL A 337 1.29 13.39 -2.05
CA VAL A 337 2.35 12.39 -2.18
C VAL A 337 2.56 11.95 -3.64
N ASP A 338 1.52 11.98 -4.48
CA ASP A 338 1.62 11.70 -5.92
C ASP A 338 2.40 12.79 -6.68
N GLU A 339 2.28 14.07 -6.28
CA GLU A 339 3.12 15.15 -6.80
C GLU A 339 4.60 14.90 -6.44
N LEU A 340 4.86 14.51 -5.19
CA LEU A 340 6.22 14.17 -4.74
C LEU A 340 6.78 12.97 -5.50
N ALA A 341 5.97 11.93 -5.72
CA ALA A 341 6.34 10.73 -6.47
C ALA A 341 6.70 11.07 -7.91
N THR A 342 5.91 11.90 -8.58
CA THR A 342 6.19 12.37 -9.95
C THR A 342 7.54 13.09 -10.01
N LYS A 343 7.83 14.01 -9.09
CA LYS A 343 9.12 14.71 -9.00
C LYS A 343 10.29 13.75 -8.71
N ALA A 344 10.05 12.68 -7.97
CA ALA A 344 11.06 11.67 -7.67
C ALA A 344 11.25 10.63 -8.81
N GLY A 345 10.41 10.66 -9.85
CA GLY A 345 10.42 9.68 -10.94
C GLY A 345 9.96 8.28 -10.50
N THR A 346 9.00 8.21 -9.59
CA THR A 346 8.43 6.98 -9.04
C THR A 346 6.92 7.09 -8.80
N ILE A 347 6.36 6.16 -8.02
CA ILE A 347 4.93 6.06 -7.71
C ILE A 347 4.66 6.30 -6.22
N ALA A 348 3.45 6.74 -5.89
CA ALA A 348 3.04 7.04 -4.51
C ALA A 348 3.22 5.85 -3.55
N TRP A 349 3.03 4.61 -4.05
CA TRP A 349 3.25 3.39 -3.26
C TRP A 349 4.67 3.29 -2.71
N GLU A 350 5.68 3.60 -3.53
CA GLU A 350 7.08 3.55 -3.13
C GLU A 350 7.40 4.62 -2.09
N ILE A 351 6.89 5.84 -2.28
CA ILE A 351 7.08 6.92 -1.29
C ILE A 351 6.52 6.51 0.08
N LEU A 352 5.26 6.04 0.12
CA LEU A 352 4.60 5.67 1.37
C LEU A 352 5.29 4.51 2.08
N THR A 353 5.58 3.44 1.32
CA THR A 353 6.22 2.23 1.88
C THR A 353 7.69 2.44 2.22
N GLY A 354 8.33 3.45 1.62
CA GLY A 354 9.71 3.83 1.86
C GLY A 354 9.94 4.58 3.19
N ILE A 355 8.88 5.09 3.83
CA ILE A 355 9.03 5.77 5.14
C ILE A 355 9.50 4.77 6.19
N THR A 356 10.72 5.00 6.69
CA THR A 356 11.42 4.05 7.56
C THR A 356 10.86 4.02 8.99
N PRO A 357 11.20 2.99 9.81
CA PRO A 357 10.84 2.94 11.23
C PRO A 357 11.44 4.06 12.09
N ARG A 358 12.39 4.84 11.57
CA ARG A 358 12.90 6.04 12.26
C ARG A 358 11.84 7.14 12.43
N VAL A 359 10.85 7.15 11.54
CA VAL A 359 9.71 8.09 11.59
C VAL A 359 8.62 7.52 12.47
N LEU A 360 8.29 8.21 13.55
CA LEU A 360 7.20 7.81 14.47
C LEU A 360 5.83 7.94 13.75
N ARG A 361 4.98 6.91 13.86
CA ARG A 361 3.58 7.00 13.40
C ARG A 361 2.69 7.39 14.56
N LEU A 362 1.94 8.48 14.39
CA LEU A 362 0.98 9.00 15.36
C LEU A 362 -0.43 8.80 14.80
N HIS A 363 -1.12 7.78 15.30
CA HIS A 363 -2.49 7.46 14.89
C HIS A 363 -3.48 8.28 15.73
N HIS A 364 -4.48 8.91 15.10
CA HIS A 364 -5.52 9.72 15.75
C HIS A 364 -6.87 9.60 15.04
#